data_7a5f8a5d75fc62c4788b402490a6f7bc
#
_entry.id   7a5f8a5d75fc62c4788b402490a6f7bc
#
_cell.length_a   1.000
_cell.length_b   1.000
_cell.length_c   1.000
_cell.angle_alpha   90.00
_cell.angle_beta   90.00
_cell.angle_gamma   90.00
#
_symmetry.space_group_name_H-M   'P 1'
#
loop_
_entity.id
_entity.type
_entity.pdbx_description
1 polymer ?
#
loop_
_entity_poly.entity_id
_entity_poly.type
_entity_poly.pdbx_seq_one_letter_code
_entity_poly.pdbx_strand_id
1 'polypeptide(L)'
;MDLLNISKSRYTTKAYDPNRKIPHEQFTRLLEILRLTPSSINIQPWHFFIAENTNAKERIAKALVGKYAYNAPKVLDSSHTILFCTKADISEQHLENLLHQDDLHGRFKDDAAKQGQKDSRSGYVNYYRNEKGDVQRWAENQTFIALGQILLAAGIEKIDATPIGGFDESIISEELGL
;
A
#
# COMPACT_ATOMS: atom_id res chain seq x y z
N MET A 1 15.54 9.12 18.27
CA MET A 1 15.58 9.45 16.84
C MET A 1 14.68 10.66 16.62
N ASP A 2 15.18 11.72 15.94
CA ASP A 2 14.39 12.94 15.73
C ASP A 2 13.67 12.85 14.38
N LEU A 3 12.35 12.79 14.42
CA LEU A 3 11.48 12.67 13.26
C LEU A 3 11.61 13.87 12.31
N LEU A 4 11.82 15.08 12.84
CA LEU A 4 12.01 16.28 12.04
C LEU A 4 13.29 16.18 11.21
N ASN A 5 14.38 15.68 11.80
CA ASN A 5 15.64 15.50 11.08
C ASN A 5 15.52 14.44 9.97
N ILE A 6 14.78 13.36 10.20
CA ILE A 6 14.49 12.37 9.17
C ILE A 6 13.70 13.00 8.02
N SER A 7 12.64 13.75 8.33
CA SER A 7 11.82 14.41 7.32
C SER A 7 12.62 15.44 6.49
N LYS A 8 13.60 16.10 7.10
CA LYS A 8 14.51 17.03 6.41
C LYS A 8 15.55 16.32 5.53
N SER A 9 16.01 15.14 5.94
CA SER A 9 17.10 14.41 5.27
C SER A 9 16.59 13.47 4.15
N ARG A 10 15.35 12.92 4.29
CA ARG A 10 14.81 12.07 3.24
C ARG A 10 14.50 12.86 1.97
N TYR A 11 14.75 12.27 0.82
CA TYR A 11 14.47 12.85 -0.50
C TYR A 11 13.92 11.79 -1.47
N THR A 12 13.39 12.23 -2.60
CA THR A 12 12.96 11.34 -3.69
C THR A 12 14.17 10.93 -4.51
N THR A 13 14.63 9.71 -4.33
CA THR A 13 15.81 9.13 -4.97
C THR A 13 15.61 9.02 -6.49
N LYS A 14 16.60 9.40 -7.27
CA LYS A 14 16.50 9.46 -8.74
C LYS A 14 17.17 8.27 -9.44
N ALA A 15 18.15 7.63 -8.79
CA ALA A 15 18.86 6.47 -9.28
C ALA A 15 19.24 5.54 -8.12
N TYR A 16 19.27 4.25 -8.38
CA TYR A 16 19.63 3.22 -7.42
C TYR A 16 20.85 2.45 -7.92
N ASP A 17 21.65 1.93 -6.99
CA ASP A 17 22.72 0.99 -7.30
C ASP A 17 22.13 -0.43 -7.36
N PRO A 18 22.11 -1.09 -8.53
CA PRO A 18 21.49 -2.42 -8.69
C PRO A 18 22.18 -3.51 -7.87
N ASN A 19 23.43 -3.27 -7.43
CA ASN A 19 24.21 -4.21 -6.62
C ASN A 19 23.90 -4.10 -5.12
N ARG A 20 23.26 -3.02 -4.68
CA ARG A 20 22.87 -2.83 -3.28
C ARG A 20 21.48 -3.35 -3.02
N LYS A 21 21.37 -4.27 -2.06
CA LYS A 21 20.08 -4.84 -1.64
C LYS A 21 19.79 -4.49 -0.19
N ILE A 22 18.52 -4.26 0.10
CA ILE A 22 18.05 -4.07 1.47
C ILE A 22 18.16 -5.42 2.20
N PRO A 23 18.77 -5.48 3.40
CA PRO A 23 18.78 -6.69 4.21
C PRO A 23 17.38 -7.21 4.49
N HIS A 24 17.17 -8.53 4.41
CA HIS A 24 15.85 -9.16 4.57
C HIS A 24 15.14 -8.72 5.86
N GLU A 25 15.86 -8.71 6.98
CA GLU A 25 15.30 -8.29 8.28
C GLU A 25 14.81 -6.83 8.25
N GLN A 26 15.56 -5.94 7.60
CA GLN A 26 15.21 -4.53 7.49
C GLN A 26 13.97 -4.33 6.60
N PHE A 27 13.88 -5.09 5.50
CA PHE A 27 12.69 -5.06 4.63
C PHE A 27 11.46 -5.64 5.32
N THR A 28 11.62 -6.72 6.08
CA THR A 28 10.54 -7.32 6.88
C THR A 28 9.96 -6.31 7.88
N ARG A 29 10.80 -5.48 8.54
CA ARG A 29 10.31 -4.39 9.39
C ARG A 29 9.47 -3.38 8.63
N LEU A 30 9.87 -3.01 7.40
CA LEU A 30 9.06 -2.13 6.56
C LEU A 30 7.70 -2.72 6.22
N LEU A 31 7.64 -4.01 5.88
CA LEU A 31 6.38 -4.70 5.60
C LEU A 31 5.48 -4.76 6.84
N GLU A 32 6.06 -4.96 8.02
CA GLU A 32 5.28 -4.92 9.28
C GLU A 32 4.71 -3.54 9.57
N ILE A 33 5.48 -2.48 9.34
CA ILE A 33 5.00 -1.10 9.47
C ILE A 33 3.87 -0.83 8.46
N LEU A 34 4.01 -1.33 7.22
CA LEU A 34 2.99 -1.20 6.20
C LEU A 34 1.69 -1.93 6.61
N ARG A 35 1.80 -3.16 7.14
CA ARG A 35 0.68 -3.95 7.66
C ARG A 35 -0.05 -3.24 8.80
N LEU A 36 0.67 -2.50 9.65
CA LEU A 36 0.15 -1.76 10.80
C LEU A 36 -0.39 -0.37 10.45
N THR A 37 -0.46 -0.03 9.16
CA THR A 37 -1.00 1.26 8.73
C THR A 37 -2.47 1.42 9.18
N PRO A 38 -2.83 2.53 9.84
CA PRO A 38 -4.22 2.81 10.17
C PRO A 38 -5.04 3.14 8.92
N SER A 39 -6.33 2.85 8.96
CA SER A 39 -7.29 3.25 7.94
C SER A 39 -8.64 3.58 8.56
N SER A 40 -9.47 4.35 7.85
CA SER A 40 -10.83 4.68 8.30
C SER A 40 -11.58 3.40 8.68
N ILE A 41 -12.15 3.33 9.89
CA ILE A 41 -12.85 2.15 10.43
C ILE A 41 -12.08 0.81 10.29
N ASN A 42 -10.75 0.89 10.15
CA ASN A 42 -9.87 -0.25 9.87
C ASN A 42 -10.30 -1.02 8.60
N ILE A 43 -10.64 -0.28 7.53
CA ILE A 43 -11.19 -0.88 6.30
C ILE A 43 -10.13 -1.55 5.43
N GLN A 44 -8.86 -1.15 5.53
CA GLN A 44 -7.71 -1.77 4.85
C GLN A 44 -7.99 -2.12 3.36
N PRO A 45 -8.33 -1.15 2.51
CA PRO A 45 -8.84 -1.41 1.16
C PRO A 45 -7.72 -1.60 0.13
N TRP A 46 -6.59 -2.10 0.54
CA TRP A 46 -5.37 -2.21 -0.25
C TRP A 46 -4.92 -3.64 -0.47
N HIS A 47 -4.09 -3.79 -1.49
CA HIS A 47 -3.24 -4.95 -1.72
C HIS A 47 -1.85 -4.47 -2.17
N PHE A 48 -0.80 -5.14 -1.71
CA PHE A 48 0.57 -4.77 -2.03
C PHE A 48 1.25 -5.91 -2.77
N PHE A 49 1.71 -5.64 -4.01
CA PHE A 49 2.59 -6.56 -4.72
C PHE A 49 4.04 -6.18 -4.46
N ILE A 50 4.84 -7.15 -4.06
CA ILE A 50 6.26 -6.98 -3.75
C ILE A 50 7.08 -7.59 -4.87
N ALA A 51 7.89 -6.79 -5.56
CA ALA A 51 8.83 -7.22 -6.57
C ALA A 51 10.27 -7.07 -6.07
N GLU A 52 10.93 -8.18 -5.74
CA GLU A 52 12.31 -8.23 -5.23
C GLU A 52 13.30 -8.84 -6.21
N ASN A 53 12.83 -9.69 -7.13
CA ASN A 53 13.66 -10.31 -8.16
C ASN A 53 13.51 -9.63 -9.52
N THR A 54 14.45 -9.90 -10.42
CA THR A 54 14.49 -9.28 -11.75
C THR A 54 13.20 -9.50 -12.53
N ASN A 55 12.70 -10.72 -12.58
CA ASN A 55 11.47 -11.06 -13.34
C ASN A 55 10.26 -10.27 -12.84
N ALA A 56 10.05 -10.21 -11.51
CA ALA A 56 8.93 -9.46 -10.92
C ALA A 56 9.03 -7.96 -11.19
N LYS A 57 10.25 -7.38 -11.16
CA LYS A 57 10.46 -5.97 -11.48
C LYS A 57 10.27 -5.67 -12.97
N GLU A 58 10.71 -6.58 -13.86
CA GLU A 58 10.48 -6.47 -15.30
C GLU A 58 8.99 -6.48 -15.64
N ARG A 59 8.18 -7.28 -14.96
CA ARG A 59 6.72 -7.28 -15.12
C ARG A 59 6.13 -5.89 -14.79
N ILE A 60 6.53 -5.27 -13.68
CA ILE A 60 6.09 -3.91 -13.34
C ILE A 60 6.63 -2.89 -14.36
N ALA A 61 7.87 -3.05 -14.81
CA ALA A 61 8.50 -2.12 -15.74
C ALA A 61 7.82 -2.08 -17.13
N LYS A 62 7.06 -3.12 -17.53
CA LYS A 62 6.24 -3.11 -18.74
C LYS A 62 5.26 -1.95 -18.80
N ALA A 63 4.78 -1.48 -17.65
CA ALA A 63 3.87 -0.35 -17.55
C ALA A 63 4.60 1.02 -17.60
N LEU A 64 5.94 1.03 -17.62
CA LEU A 64 6.75 2.24 -17.63
C LEU A 64 7.20 2.56 -19.05
N VAL A 65 6.23 2.89 -19.92
CA VAL A 65 6.42 3.12 -21.37
C VAL A 65 6.05 4.55 -21.76
N GLY A 66 6.43 4.95 -22.96
CA GLY A 66 6.11 6.27 -23.51
C GLY A 66 6.61 7.40 -22.60
N LYS A 67 5.70 8.27 -22.19
CA LYS A 67 6.02 9.41 -21.29
C LYS A 67 6.48 8.98 -19.88
N TYR A 68 6.29 7.72 -19.51
CA TYR A 68 6.66 7.17 -18.19
C TYR A 68 7.99 6.38 -18.21
N ALA A 69 8.60 6.17 -19.38
CA ALA A 69 9.80 5.35 -19.55
C ALA A 69 10.99 5.78 -18.66
N TYR A 70 11.07 7.06 -18.28
CA TYR A 70 12.11 7.58 -17.38
C TYR A 70 12.05 6.99 -15.95
N ASN A 71 10.97 6.29 -15.61
CA ASN A 71 10.82 5.61 -14.31
C ASN A 71 11.33 4.16 -14.34
N ALA A 72 11.51 3.55 -15.52
CA ALA A 72 11.89 2.15 -15.64
C ALA A 72 13.23 1.81 -14.92
N PRO A 73 14.31 2.60 -15.06
CA PRO A 73 15.54 2.33 -14.32
C PRO A 73 15.35 2.32 -12.80
N LYS A 74 14.48 3.19 -12.26
CA LYS A 74 14.22 3.24 -10.81
C LYS A 74 13.58 1.95 -10.29
N VAL A 75 12.72 1.31 -11.09
CA VAL A 75 12.11 0.02 -10.75
C VAL A 75 13.11 -1.11 -10.92
N LEU A 76 13.80 -1.16 -12.06
CA LEU A 76 14.71 -2.26 -12.40
C LEU A 76 15.95 -2.31 -11.49
N ASP A 77 16.52 -1.16 -11.15
CA ASP A 77 17.75 -1.05 -10.36
C ASP A 77 17.48 -1.08 -8.84
N SER A 78 16.24 -0.80 -8.40
CA SER A 78 15.90 -0.82 -6.97
C SER A 78 16.09 -2.20 -6.34
N SER A 79 16.30 -2.25 -5.05
CA SER A 79 16.30 -3.50 -4.28
C SER A 79 14.92 -4.16 -4.34
N HIS A 80 13.88 -3.40 -3.99
CA HIS A 80 12.48 -3.83 -3.98
C HIS A 80 11.60 -2.75 -4.60
N THR A 81 10.54 -3.18 -5.26
CA THR A 81 9.45 -2.32 -5.71
C THR A 81 8.16 -2.80 -5.08
N ILE A 82 7.39 -1.89 -4.50
CA ILE A 82 6.07 -2.18 -3.93
C ILE A 82 5.03 -1.50 -4.79
N LEU A 83 4.15 -2.27 -5.42
CA LEU A 83 2.99 -1.75 -6.12
C LEU A 83 1.81 -1.66 -5.13
N PHE A 84 1.25 -0.47 -5.01
CA PHE A 84 0.10 -0.18 -4.17
C PHE A 84 -1.17 -0.30 -5.00
N CYS A 85 -2.01 -1.27 -4.69
CA CYS A 85 -3.31 -1.46 -5.32
C CYS A 85 -4.41 -1.12 -4.33
N THR A 86 -5.46 -0.47 -4.83
CA THR A 86 -6.65 -0.13 -4.08
C THR A 86 -7.84 -0.91 -4.63
N LYS A 87 -8.69 -1.42 -3.74
CA LYS A 87 -9.96 -2.04 -4.16
C LYS A 87 -10.83 -0.99 -4.85
N ALA A 88 -11.30 -1.30 -6.05
CA ALA A 88 -12.23 -0.43 -6.80
C ALA A 88 -13.58 -0.28 -6.08
N ASP A 89 -13.99 -1.32 -5.34
CA ASP A 89 -15.14 -1.31 -4.45
C ASP A 89 -14.87 -2.18 -3.21
N ILE A 90 -15.66 -1.99 -2.16
CA ILE A 90 -15.56 -2.73 -0.89
C ILE A 90 -16.67 -3.76 -0.84
N SER A 91 -16.35 -5.02 -1.13
CA SER A 91 -17.33 -6.11 -1.12
C SER A 91 -17.73 -6.53 0.30
N GLU A 92 -18.90 -7.13 0.44
CA GLU A 92 -19.34 -7.75 1.71
C GLU A 92 -18.33 -8.81 2.18
N GLN A 93 -17.78 -9.61 1.26
CA GLN A 93 -16.77 -10.59 1.60
C GLN A 93 -15.51 -9.96 2.23
N HIS A 94 -15.10 -8.76 1.76
CA HIS A 94 -14.00 -8.04 2.38
C HIS A 94 -14.33 -7.62 3.82
N LEU A 95 -15.53 -7.13 4.06
CA LEU A 95 -15.99 -6.74 5.40
C LEU A 95 -16.05 -7.94 6.35
N GLU A 96 -16.55 -9.07 5.87
CA GLU A 96 -16.60 -10.33 6.65
C GLU A 96 -15.20 -10.85 6.99
N ASN A 97 -14.27 -10.80 6.03
CA ASN A 97 -12.89 -11.20 6.27
C ASN A 97 -12.22 -10.33 7.34
N LEU A 98 -12.44 -9.01 7.30
CA LEU A 98 -11.92 -8.10 8.32
C LEU A 98 -12.51 -8.38 9.70
N LEU A 99 -13.83 -8.61 9.77
CA LEU A 99 -14.52 -8.92 11.01
C LEU A 99 -14.02 -10.24 11.62
N HIS A 100 -13.81 -11.24 10.77
CA HIS A 100 -13.25 -12.53 11.17
C HIS A 100 -11.82 -12.38 11.70
N GLN A 101 -10.96 -11.60 11.04
CA GLN A 101 -9.60 -11.35 11.53
C GLN A 101 -9.60 -10.59 12.86
N ASP A 102 -10.45 -9.58 13.03
CA ASP A 102 -10.58 -8.88 14.31
C ASP A 102 -11.02 -9.81 15.45
N ASP A 103 -11.93 -10.74 15.16
CA ASP A 103 -12.41 -11.76 16.11
C ASP A 103 -11.31 -12.73 16.52
N LEU A 104 -10.59 -13.29 15.53
CA LEU A 104 -9.45 -14.19 15.77
C LEU A 104 -8.36 -13.54 16.66
N HIS A 105 -8.20 -12.24 16.57
CA HIS A 105 -7.23 -11.47 17.36
C HIS A 105 -7.82 -10.94 18.68
N GLY A 106 -9.01 -11.40 19.08
CA GLY A 106 -9.62 -11.05 20.37
C GLY A 106 -9.98 -9.56 20.52
N ARG A 107 -10.31 -8.87 19.42
CA ARG A 107 -10.61 -7.42 19.44
C ARG A 107 -12.01 -7.10 19.97
N PHE A 108 -12.88 -8.10 20.10
CA PHE A 108 -14.25 -7.92 20.58
C PHE A 108 -14.38 -8.45 22.00
N LYS A 109 -14.95 -7.65 22.88
CA LYS A 109 -15.23 -8.05 24.26
C LYS A 109 -16.44 -9.01 24.35
N ASP A 110 -17.37 -8.90 23.39
CA ASP A 110 -18.62 -9.67 23.30
C ASP A 110 -19.21 -9.63 21.88
N ASP A 111 -20.26 -10.42 21.64
CA ASP A 111 -20.96 -10.46 20.35
C ASP A 111 -21.62 -9.12 19.97
N ALA A 112 -22.08 -8.35 20.95
CA ALA A 112 -22.67 -7.04 20.69
C ALA A 112 -21.63 -6.05 20.14
N ALA A 113 -20.40 -6.08 20.67
CA ALA A 113 -19.30 -5.28 20.16
C ALA A 113 -18.90 -5.71 18.73
N LYS A 114 -18.89 -7.02 18.44
CA LYS A 114 -18.67 -7.56 17.10
C LYS A 114 -19.74 -7.10 16.11
N GLN A 115 -21.02 -7.21 16.48
CA GLN A 115 -22.12 -6.76 15.64
C GLN A 115 -22.06 -5.25 15.41
N GLY A 116 -21.81 -4.46 16.45
CA GLY A 116 -21.65 -3.01 16.32
C GLY A 116 -20.54 -2.60 15.35
N GLN A 117 -19.41 -3.33 15.34
CA GLN A 117 -18.33 -3.09 14.39
C GLN A 117 -18.73 -3.46 12.95
N LYS A 118 -19.46 -4.57 12.76
CA LYS A 118 -20.02 -4.96 11.47
C LYS A 118 -20.94 -3.87 10.92
N ASP A 119 -21.90 -3.42 11.72
CA ASP A 119 -22.88 -2.40 11.33
C ASP A 119 -22.20 -1.06 11.01
N SER A 120 -21.21 -0.67 11.81
CA SER A 120 -20.42 0.54 11.59
C SER A 120 -19.68 0.50 10.24
N ARG A 121 -18.96 -0.59 9.94
CA ARG A 121 -18.23 -0.75 8.67
C ARG A 121 -19.18 -0.72 7.47
N SER A 122 -20.25 -1.50 7.52
CA SER A 122 -21.25 -1.54 6.45
C SER A 122 -21.91 -0.17 6.26
N GLY A 123 -22.24 0.53 7.35
CA GLY A 123 -22.79 1.88 7.31
C GLY A 123 -21.88 2.88 6.61
N TYR A 124 -20.58 2.91 6.95
CA TYR A 124 -19.62 3.82 6.29
C TYR A 124 -19.43 3.46 4.80
N VAL A 125 -19.31 2.19 4.45
CA VAL A 125 -19.18 1.77 3.05
C VAL A 125 -20.41 2.19 2.26
N ASN A 126 -21.63 1.96 2.78
CA ASN A 126 -22.88 2.36 2.14
C ASN A 126 -23.00 3.88 2.00
N TYR A 127 -22.57 4.64 3.00
CA TYR A 127 -22.53 6.10 2.94
C TYR A 127 -21.63 6.58 1.78
N TYR A 128 -20.40 6.09 1.69
CA TYR A 128 -19.50 6.48 0.61
C TYR A 128 -19.94 5.97 -0.76
N ARG A 129 -20.55 4.78 -0.83
CA ARG A 129 -21.04 4.21 -2.09
C ARG A 129 -22.31 4.90 -2.60
N ASN A 130 -23.31 5.07 -1.74
CA ASN A 130 -24.66 5.43 -2.16
C ASN A 130 -24.96 6.93 -1.98
N GLU A 131 -24.41 7.58 -0.94
CA GLU A 131 -24.71 8.98 -0.65
C GLU A 131 -23.64 9.92 -1.19
N LYS A 132 -22.37 9.56 -1.06
CA LYS A 132 -21.24 10.32 -1.62
C LYS A 132 -20.95 9.97 -3.07
N GLY A 133 -21.23 8.74 -3.51
CA GLY A 133 -20.89 8.24 -4.85
C GLY A 133 -19.36 8.16 -5.08
N ASP A 134 -18.57 7.92 -4.04
CA ASP A 134 -17.11 8.12 -4.05
C ASP A 134 -16.36 7.09 -3.19
N VAL A 135 -16.86 5.84 -3.16
CA VAL A 135 -16.26 4.76 -2.36
C VAL A 135 -14.83 4.44 -2.82
N GLN A 136 -14.57 4.47 -4.12
CA GLN A 136 -13.25 4.23 -4.68
C GLN A 136 -12.24 5.28 -4.20
N ARG A 137 -12.55 6.56 -4.31
CA ARG A 137 -11.67 7.65 -3.84
C ARG A 137 -11.44 7.59 -2.34
N TRP A 138 -12.48 7.25 -1.57
CA TRP A 138 -12.31 7.04 -0.13
C TRP A 138 -11.33 5.90 0.15
N ALA A 139 -11.40 4.78 -0.59
CA ALA A 139 -10.45 3.68 -0.50
C ALA A 139 -9.03 4.11 -0.93
N GLU A 140 -8.89 4.84 -2.04
CA GLU A 140 -7.61 5.39 -2.51
C GLU A 140 -6.93 6.26 -1.46
N ASN A 141 -7.68 7.12 -0.77
CA ASN A 141 -7.13 7.96 0.30
C ASN A 141 -6.52 7.14 1.43
N GLN A 142 -7.06 5.95 1.75
CA GLN A 142 -6.47 5.06 2.76
C GLN A 142 -5.14 4.48 2.25
N THR A 143 -5.06 4.12 0.97
CA THR A 143 -3.83 3.61 0.35
C THR A 143 -2.73 4.69 0.34
N PHE A 144 -3.07 5.97 0.15
CA PHE A 144 -2.11 7.08 0.28
C PHE A 144 -1.61 7.28 1.72
N ILE A 145 -2.41 6.98 2.75
CA ILE A 145 -1.92 6.96 4.14
C ILE A 145 -0.82 5.90 4.28
N ALA A 146 -1.02 4.71 3.72
CA ALA A 146 -0.02 3.64 3.73
C ALA A 146 1.26 4.04 2.99
N LEU A 147 1.14 4.71 1.83
CA LEU A 147 2.29 5.23 1.08
C LEU A 147 3.07 6.27 1.91
N GLY A 148 2.39 7.20 2.54
CA GLY A 148 3.04 8.20 3.40
C GLY A 148 3.77 7.57 4.58
N GLN A 149 3.16 6.58 5.23
CA GLN A 149 3.74 5.87 6.36
C GLN A 149 5.02 5.11 5.97
N ILE A 150 5.01 4.36 4.85
CA ILE A 150 6.20 3.59 4.45
C ILE A 150 7.34 4.49 3.97
N LEU A 151 7.04 5.63 3.34
CA LEU A 151 8.08 6.60 2.94
C LEU A 151 8.81 7.17 4.15
N LEU A 152 8.09 7.44 5.23
CA LEU A 152 8.69 7.89 6.49
C LEU A 152 9.48 6.78 7.16
N ALA A 153 8.92 5.56 7.19
CA ALA A 153 9.60 4.38 7.75
C ALA A 153 10.90 4.06 7.00
N ALA A 154 10.90 4.16 5.67
CA ALA A 154 12.12 4.00 4.87
C ALA A 154 13.19 5.02 5.28
N GLY A 155 12.80 6.29 5.49
CA GLY A 155 13.72 7.32 5.98
C GLY A 155 14.30 7.01 7.37
N ILE A 156 13.49 6.44 8.28
CA ILE A 156 13.92 5.99 9.61
C ILE A 156 14.94 4.84 9.49
N GLU A 157 14.70 3.90 8.60
CA GLU A 157 15.56 2.75 8.31
C GLU A 157 16.76 3.11 7.43
N LYS A 158 16.91 4.39 7.04
CA LYS A 158 17.96 4.88 6.12
C LYS A 158 17.94 4.19 4.76
N ILE A 159 16.75 3.90 4.28
CA ILE A 159 16.49 3.33 2.97
C ILE A 159 16.01 4.44 2.03
N ASP A 160 16.69 4.58 0.92
CA ASP A 160 16.27 5.49 -0.15
C ASP A 160 14.98 5.01 -0.80
N ALA A 161 14.03 5.93 -0.99
CA ALA A 161 12.71 5.60 -1.53
C ALA A 161 12.20 6.68 -2.49
N THR A 162 11.47 6.23 -3.52
CA THR A 162 10.82 7.10 -4.50
C THR A 162 9.38 6.65 -4.72
N PRO A 163 8.37 7.49 -4.44
CA PRO A 163 7.01 7.24 -4.90
C PRO A 163 6.93 7.50 -6.41
N ILE A 164 6.28 6.62 -7.14
CA ILE A 164 6.07 6.69 -8.59
C ILE A 164 4.56 6.63 -8.85
N GLY A 165 4.00 7.72 -9.41
CA GLY A 165 2.61 7.77 -9.87
C GLY A 165 2.50 7.79 -11.40
N GLY A 166 3.62 7.74 -12.11
CA GLY A 166 3.66 7.77 -13.58
C GLY A 166 3.94 6.38 -14.15
N PHE A 167 2.89 5.66 -14.50
CA PHE A 167 2.90 4.36 -15.19
C PHE A 167 1.57 4.17 -15.96
N ASP A 168 1.50 3.18 -16.82
CA ASP A 168 0.28 2.81 -17.54
C ASP A 168 -0.50 1.78 -16.71
N GLU A 169 -1.65 2.22 -16.17
CA GLU A 169 -2.49 1.40 -15.28
C GLU A 169 -3.12 0.21 -16.02
N SER A 170 -3.44 0.35 -17.31
CA SER A 170 -4.03 -0.75 -18.08
C SER A 170 -3.02 -1.87 -18.31
N ILE A 171 -1.78 -1.53 -18.63
CA ILE A 171 -0.71 -2.52 -18.82
C ILE A 171 -0.41 -3.26 -17.52
N ILE A 172 -0.32 -2.56 -16.39
CA ILE A 172 -0.03 -3.22 -15.11
C ILE A 172 -1.19 -4.09 -14.64
N SER A 173 -2.43 -3.67 -14.90
CA SER A 173 -3.62 -4.45 -14.56
C SER A 173 -3.68 -5.75 -15.36
N GLU A 174 -3.43 -5.70 -16.68
CA GLU A 174 -3.36 -6.88 -17.53
C GLU A 174 -2.24 -7.83 -17.08
N GLU A 175 -1.03 -7.28 -16.83
CA GLU A 175 0.14 -8.07 -16.43
C GLU A 175 -0.04 -8.81 -15.10
N LEU A 176 -0.79 -8.24 -14.17
CA LEU A 176 -1.01 -8.80 -12.83
C LEU A 176 -2.37 -9.48 -12.67
N GLY A 177 -3.27 -9.37 -13.65
CA GLY A 177 -4.61 -9.97 -13.60
C GLY A 177 -5.53 -9.25 -12.61
N LEU A 178 -5.48 -7.92 -12.56
CA LEU A 178 -6.27 -7.06 -11.67
C LEU A 178 -7.60 -6.65 -12.29
#